data_1f2fdb84aae8b2becca690a5144cd1db
#
_entry.id   1f2fdb84aae8b2becca690a5144cd1db
#
_cell.length_a   1.000
_cell.length_b   1.000
_cell.length_c   1.000
_cell.angle_alpha   90.00
_cell.angle_beta   90.00
_cell.angle_gamma   90.00
#
_symmetry.space_group_name_H-M   'P 1'
#
loop_
_entity.id
_entity.type
_entity.pdbx_description
1 polymer ?
#
loop_
_entity_poly.entity_id
_entity_poly.type
_entity_poly.pdbx_seq_one_letter_code
_entity_poly.pdbx_strand_id
1 'polypeptide(L)'
;MKTQDSRTAALSTVRYETALIDGITIAYREAGHPQNPKLVMLHGFPASSHQYRNLIPALGGSFHIIAPDYPGFGNSDMPDPANFTYTFDRLAEITEEFLKQKGFDRFGLFVQDYGGPVGFRIITRNPDVLEWLILQNINTYEVGFTKVWDGLKALWKERTHRTEQGVAGLLDLATIRDIYLHGHKHPDLISPDNWNMDFRFMERPNARRIQMDLLYDYKTNVALYPEWQKFLRDHQPKTIIFWGENDIFLTRAGGEAYLADLPDAEIHRLDSGHFAVEDCLEQIAENIQRFYDEKVTRVAQTMPSRKAG
;
A
#
# COMPACT_ATOMS: atom_id res chain seq x y z
N MET A 1 11.36 -22.89 36.18
CA MET A 1 10.18 -22.10 35.78
C MET A 1 10.65 -20.69 35.55
N LYS A 2 10.92 -20.31 34.29
CA LYS A 2 11.21 -18.92 33.91
C LYS A 2 9.88 -18.31 33.51
N THR A 3 9.38 -17.40 34.32
CA THR A 3 8.23 -16.57 34.00
C THR A 3 8.56 -15.78 32.72
N GLN A 4 7.86 -16.10 31.64
CA GLN A 4 7.80 -15.28 30.44
C GLN A 4 7.09 -13.98 30.83
N ASP A 5 7.88 -12.92 30.97
CA ASP A 5 7.37 -11.55 31.17
C ASP A 5 6.76 -11.12 29.83
N SER A 6 5.46 -11.35 29.67
CA SER A 6 4.69 -10.82 28.55
C SER A 6 4.54 -9.32 28.77
N ARG A 7 5.57 -8.56 28.40
CA ARG A 7 5.42 -7.12 28.21
C ARG A 7 4.48 -6.93 27.04
N THR A 8 3.23 -6.64 27.31
CA THR A 8 2.35 -5.96 26.37
C THR A 8 3.07 -4.68 25.97
N ALA A 9 3.68 -4.67 24.78
CA ALA A 9 4.29 -3.48 24.27
C ALA A 9 3.20 -2.39 24.21
N ALA A 10 3.44 -1.28 24.92
CA ALA A 10 2.50 -0.18 24.91
C ALA A 10 2.36 0.32 23.46
N LEU A 11 1.11 0.46 22.99
CA LEU A 11 0.83 0.98 21.64
C LEU A 11 1.39 2.40 21.52
N SER A 12 2.03 2.68 20.40
CA SER A 12 2.58 4.00 20.12
C SER A 12 1.47 5.01 19.83
N THR A 13 1.67 6.25 20.29
CA THR A 13 0.76 7.35 19.98
C THR A 13 0.82 7.67 18.49
N VAL A 14 -0.35 7.74 17.84
CA VAL A 14 -0.51 8.16 16.45
C VAL A 14 -0.92 9.61 16.40
N ARG A 15 -0.21 10.43 15.64
CA ARG A 15 -0.57 11.82 15.32
C ARG A 15 -1.31 11.86 13.98
N TYR A 16 -2.25 12.78 13.87
CA TYR A 16 -3.04 13.06 12.67
C TYR A 16 -2.72 14.48 12.24
N GLU A 17 -1.98 14.57 11.16
CA GLU A 17 -1.33 15.80 10.71
C GLU A 17 -1.71 16.12 9.26
N THR A 18 -1.36 17.32 8.82
CA THR A 18 -1.49 17.74 7.43
C THR A 18 -0.19 18.39 6.94
N ALA A 19 0.05 18.28 5.62
CA ALA A 19 1.13 19.00 4.95
C ALA A 19 0.59 19.64 3.66
N LEU A 20 1.10 20.79 3.29
CA LEU A 20 0.75 21.46 2.03
C LEU A 20 1.78 21.11 0.96
N ILE A 21 1.34 20.41 -0.09
CA ILE A 21 2.17 19.97 -1.21
C ILE A 21 1.55 20.48 -2.49
N ASP A 22 2.26 21.30 -3.25
CA ASP A 22 1.77 21.95 -4.48
C ASP A 22 0.39 22.61 -4.32
N GLY A 23 0.13 23.22 -3.16
CA GLY A 23 -1.16 23.84 -2.84
C GLY A 23 -2.28 22.86 -2.46
N ILE A 24 -1.98 21.56 -2.31
CA ILE A 24 -2.91 20.50 -1.92
C ILE A 24 -2.62 20.10 -0.48
N THR A 25 -3.63 20.09 0.38
CA THR A 25 -3.51 19.60 1.75
C THR A 25 -3.49 18.06 1.75
N ILE A 26 -2.38 17.48 2.16
CA ILE A 26 -2.21 16.04 2.33
C ILE A 26 -2.37 15.71 3.82
N ALA A 27 -3.42 14.97 4.15
CA ALA A 27 -3.60 14.40 5.49
C ALA A 27 -2.74 13.14 5.63
N TYR A 28 -2.18 12.92 6.80
CA TYR A 28 -1.38 11.73 7.06
C TYR A 28 -1.40 11.32 8.53
N ARG A 29 -1.05 10.08 8.77
CA ARG A 29 -0.80 9.52 10.10
C ARG A 29 0.69 9.40 10.32
N GLU A 30 1.14 9.73 11.52
CA GLU A 30 2.55 9.61 11.91
C GLU A 30 2.68 9.01 13.30
N ALA A 31 3.61 8.09 13.49
CA ALA A 31 3.90 7.48 14.78
C ALA A 31 5.39 7.12 14.90
N GLY A 32 5.83 6.91 16.14
CA GLY A 32 7.20 6.51 16.44
C GLY A 32 8.16 7.69 16.64
N HIS A 33 9.38 7.34 17.03
CA HIS A 33 10.42 8.35 17.29
C HIS A 33 11.15 8.71 16.00
N PRO A 34 11.43 9.99 15.71
CA PRO A 34 12.08 10.44 14.47
C PRO A 34 13.46 9.80 14.18
N GLN A 35 14.14 9.29 15.19
CA GLN A 35 15.43 8.58 15.04
C GLN A 35 15.29 7.09 14.75
N ASN A 36 14.08 6.52 14.84
CA ASN A 36 13.83 5.14 14.46
C ASN A 36 13.94 4.97 12.93
N PRO A 37 14.18 3.74 12.45
CA PRO A 37 14.11 3.42 11.03
C PRO A 37 12.80 3.89 10.42
N LYS A 38 12.87 4.55 9.27
CA LYS A 38 11.71 5.12 8.59
C LYS A 38 10.92 4.05 7.85
N LEU A 39 9.60 4.10 7.97
CA LEU A 39 8.68 3.21 7.28
C LEU A 39 7.53 4.03 6.67
N VAL A 40 7.40 3.99 5.36
CA VAL A 40 6.29 4.58 4.61
C VAL A 40 5.23 3.51 4.35
N MET A 41 3.96 3.83 4.60
CA MET A 41 2.84 2.93 4.33
C MET A 41 1.88 3.59 3.33
N LEU A 42 1.73 2.98 2.15
CA LEU A 42 0.91 3.49 1.04
C LEU A 42 -0.33 2.61 0.87
N HIS A 43 -1.49 3.23 1.07
CA HIS A 43 -2.79 2.58 1.03
C HIS A 43 -3.29 2.29 -0.39
N GLY A 44 -4.33 1.46 -0.48
CA GLY A 44 -5.01 1.11 -1.72
C GLY A 44 -6.42 1.67 -1.85
N PHE A 45 -7.12 1.21 -2.89
CA PHE A 45 -8.54 1.47 -3.14
C PHE A 45 -9.42 0.52 -2.30
N PRO A 46 -10.55 0.96 -1.79
CA PRO A 46 -11.05 2.34 -1.75
C PRO A 46 -10.61 3.11 -0.49
N ALA A 47 -9.61 2.58 0.21
CA ALA A 47 -9.23 3.00 1.56
C ALA A 47 -8.45 4.33 1.60
N SER A 48 -7.87 4.57 2.75
CA SER A 48 -6.97 5.68 3.08
C SER A 48 -5.94 5.18 4.09
N SER A 49 -5.13 6.04 4.67
CA SER A 49 -4.26 5.67 5.79
C SER A 49 -5.01 5.03 6.97
N HIS A 50 -6.35 5.11 6.98
CA HIS A 50 -7.21 4.44 7.95
C HIS A 50 -7.03 2.91 7.96
N GLN A 51 -6.72 2.30 6.82
CA GLN A 51 -6.46 0.85 6.76
C GLN A 51 -5.33 0.42 7.68
N TYR A 52 -4.36 1.31 7.94
CA TYR A 52 -3.20 1.04 8.82
C TYR A 52 -3.41 1.49 10.27
N ARG A 53 -4.63 1.91 10.66
CA ARG A 53 -4.92 2.47 11.99
C ARG A 53 -4.50 1.59 13.17
N ASN A 54 -4.52 0.27 12.98
CA ASN A 54 -4.12 -0.71 13.99
C ASN A 54 -2.64 -1.13 13.84
N LEU A 55 -2.11 -1.16 12.60
CA LEU A 55 -0.73 -1.56 12.34
C LEU A 55 0.28 -0.47 12.72
N ILE A 56 -0.05 0.80 12.49
CA ILE A 56 0.81 1.93 12.85
C ILE A 56 1.15 1.93 14.35
N PRO A 57 0.19 1.89 15.29
CA PRO A 57 0.52 1.88 16.72
C PRO A 57 1.25 0.61 17.15
N ALA A 58 1.04 -0.53 16.49
CA ALA A 58 1.73 -1.78 16.80
C ALA A 58 3.22 -1.72 16.43
N LEU A 59 3.59 -1.03 15.35
CA LEU A 59 4.96 -0.92 14.85
C LEU A 59 5.68 0.38 15.28
N GLY A 60 4.96 1.40 15.74
CA GLY A 60 5.53 2.72 16.05
C GLY A 60 6.55 2.73 17.20
N GLY A 61 6.63 1.67 18.00
CA GLY A 61 7.70 1.50 18.99
C GLY A 61 9.06 1.25 18.35
N SER A 62 9.10 0.65 17.17
CA SER A 62 10.31 0.25 16.45
C SER A 62 10.62 1.12 15.23
N PHE A 63 9.62 1.71 14.62
CA PHE A 63 9.75 2.48 13.38
C PHE A 63 9.23 3.90 13.54
N HIS A 64 9.81 4.84 12.79
CA HIS A 64 9.21 6.13 12.50
C HIS A 64 8.33 5.97 11.26
N ILE A 65 7.01 5.95 11.46
CA ILE A 65 6.04 5.58 10.43
C ILE A 65 5.32 6.82 9.92
N ILE A 66 5.11 6.88 8.60
CA ILE A 66 4.26 7.86 7.95
C ILE A 66 3.34 7.18 6.94
N ALA A 67 2.05 7.56 6.96
CA ALA A 67 1.05 7.02 6.05
C ALA A 67 0.17 8.17 5.51
N PRO A 68 0.44 8.70 4.30
CA PRO A 68 -0.37 9.76 3.69
C PRO A 68 -1.66 9.21 3.11
N ASP A 69 -2.69 10.08 3.04
CA ASP A 69 -3.85 9.93 2.17
C ASP A 69 -3.53 10.62 0.83
N TYR A 70 -3.75 9.96 -0.31
CA TYR A 70 -3.53 10.61 -1.61
C TYR A 70 -4.54 11.72 -1.87
N PRO A 71 -4.24 12.70 -2.75
CA PRO A 71 -5.26 13.61 -3.28
C PRO A 71 -6.49 12.83 -3.77
N GLY A 72 -7.68 13.24 -3.34
CA GLY A 72 -8.90 12.53 -3.69
C GLY A 72 -9.29 11.36 -2.78
N PHE A 73 -8.45 11.01 -1.81
CA PHE A 73 -8.70 9.94 -0.84
C PHE A 73 -8.72 10.47 0.59
N GLY A 74 -9.31 9.69 1.48
CA GLY A 74 -9.30 9.94 2.92
C GLY A 74 -9.62 11.38 3.30
N ASN A 75 -8.80 11.96 4.15
CA ASN A 75 -8.93 13.32 4.65
C ASN A 75 -8.09 14.35 3.87
N SER A 76 -7.40 13.93 2.81
CA SER A 76 -6.69 14.85 1.92
C SER A 76 -7.65 15.67 1.06
N ASP A 77 -7.14 16.79 0.54
CA ASP A 77 -7.88 17.60 -0.41
C ASP A 77 -8.27 16.80 -1.65
N MET A 78 -9.36 17.23 -2.27
CA MET A 78 -9.89 16.66 -3.50
C MET A 78 -9.99 17.76 -4.55
N PRO A 79 -8.88 18.14 -5.20
CA PRO A 79 -8.89 19.13 -6.26
C PRO A 79 -9.92 18.81 -7.35
N ASP A 80 -10.54 19.84 -7.93
CA ASP A 80 -11.52 19.66 -9.01
C ASP A 80 -10.84 18.97 -10.22
N PRO A 81 -11.38 17.84 -10.72
CA PRO A 81 -10.88 17.17 -11.92
C PRO A 81 -10.80 18.03 -13.19
N ALA A 82 -11.48 19.18 -13.19
CA ALA A 82 -11.34 20.17 -14.26
C ALA A 82 -9.95 20.86 -14.27
N ASN A 83 -9.28 20.93 -13.10
CA ASN A 83 -8.02 21.62 -12.91
C ASN A 83 -6.88 20.71 -12.42
N PHE A 84 -7.20 19.44 -12.13
CA PHE A 84 -6.23 18.46 -11.61
C PHE A 84 -6.47 17.11 -12.28
N THR A 85 -5.43 16.58 -12.92
CA THR A 85 -5.49 15.28 -13.59
C THR A 85 -5.13 14.17 -12.60
N TYR A 86 -6.09 13.32 -12.28
CA TYR A 86 -5.88 12.16 -11.41
C TYR A 86 -5.30 11.00 -12.20
N THR A 87 -4.00 10.77 -12.02
CA THR A 87 -3.24 9.63 -12.56
C THR A 87 -2.34 9.03 -11.49
N PHE A 88 -1.93 7.79 -11.64
CA PHE A 88 -0.95 7.18 -10.73
C PHE A 88 0.39 7.90 -10.75
N ASP A 89 0.79 8.46 -11.90
CA ASP A 89 1.99 9.29 -11.98
C ASP A 89 1.87 10.53 -11.11
N ARG A 90 0.72 11.25 -11.18
CA ARG A 90 0.52 12.45 -10.38
C ARG A 90 0.41 12.15 -8.88
N LEU A 91 -0.26 11.03 -8.50
CA LEU A 91 -0.28 10.58 -7.11
C LEU A 91 1.13 10.27 -6.60
N ALA A 92 1.96 9.62 -7.42
CA ALA A 92 3.35 9.32 -7.07
C ALA A 92 4.20 10.58 -6.91
N GLU A 93 4.09 11.56 -7.82
CA GLU A 93 4.81 12.84 -7.73
C GLU A 93 4.48 13.59 -6.43
N ILE A 94 3.20 13.73 -6.09
CA ILE A 94 2.77 14.41 -4.86
C ILE A 94 3.23 13.63 -3.63
N THR A 95 3.16 12.30 -3.66
CA THR A 95 3.63 11.47 -2.55
C THR A 95 5.14 11.58 -2.38
N GLU A 96 5.91 11.59 -3.46
CA GLU A 96 7.37 11.77 -3.43
C GLU A 96 7.76 13.12 -2.84
N GLU A 97 7.11 14.21 -3.27
CA GLU A 97 7.37 15.55 -2.72
C GLU A 97 6.95 15.65 -1.24
N PHE A 98 5.83 15.02 -0.85
CA PHE A 98 5.42 14.91 0.54
C PHE A 98 6.49 14.20 1.39
N LEU A 99 6.99 13.05 0.95
CA LEU A 99 8.01 12.29 1.67
C LEU A 99 9.31 13.10 1.82
N LYS A 100 9.73 13.77 0.76
CA LYS A 100 10.88 14.65 0.77
C LYS A 100 10.71 15.82 1.75
N GLN A 101 9.57 16.52 1.73
CA GLN A 101 9.26 17.60 2.68
C GLN A 101 9.26 17.09 4.13
N LYS A 102 8.87 15.84 4.37
CA LYS A 102 8.87 15.20 5.70
C LYS A 102 10.25 14.63 6.08
N GLY A 103 11.25 14.75 5.21
CA GLY A 103 12.60 14.24 5.45
C GLY A 103 12.69 12.71 5.38
N PHE A 104 11.80 12.06 4.63
CA PHE A 104 11.86 10.62 4.37
C PHE A 104 12.70 10.35 3.12
N ASP A 105 14.02 10.61 3.21
CA ASP A 105 14.95 10.46 2.09
C ASP A 105 15.31 9.00 1.80
N ARG A 106 15.26 8.13 2.83
CA ARG A 106 15.44 6.67 2.74
C ARG A 106 14.49 6.00 3.72
N PHE A 107 13.84 4.91 3.28
CA PHE A 107 12.78 4.27 4.06
C PHE A 107 12.54 2.82 3.65
N GLY A 108 11.98 2.04 4.57
CA GLY A 108 11.22 0.84 4.23
C GLY A 108 9.89 1.24 3.64
N LEU A 109 9.43 0.50 2.64
CA LEU A 109 8.18 0.81 1.93
C LEU A 109 7.18 -0.33 2.08
N PHE A 110 6.03 -0.05 2.70
CA PHE A 110 4.86 -0.93 2.74
C PHE A 110 3.84 -0.46 1.70
N VAL A 111 3.47 -1.34 0.79
CA VAL A 111 2.47 -1.05 -0.25
C VAL A 111 1.37 -2.09 -0.28
N GLN A 112 0.12 -1.63 -0.46
CA GLN A 112 -1.06 -2.45 -0.67
C GLN A 112 -1.89 -1.86 -1.82
N ASP A 113 -2.42 -2.70 -2.71
CA ASP A 113 -3.29 -2.34 -3.84
C ASP A 113 -2.76 -1.13 -4.64
N TYR A 114 -3.45 0.03 -4.70
CA TYR A 114 -2.97 1.26 -5.37
C TYR A 114 -1.67 1.81 -4.78
N GLY A 115 -1.36 1.46 -3.53
CA GLY A 115 -0.05 1.77 -2.95
C GLY A 115 1.10 1.15 -3.74
N GLY A 116 0.88 -0.01 -4.37
CA GLY A 116 1.85 -0.65 -5.27
C GLY A 116 2.24 0.26 -6.44
N PRO A 117 1.31 0.60 -7.34
CA PRO A 117 1.56 1.51 -8.46
C PRO A 117 2.19 2.84 -8.08
N VAL A 118 1.76 3.46 -6.97
CA VAL A 118 2.36 4.70 -6.46
C VAL A 118 3.79 4.45 -5.98
N GLY A 119 3.98 3.45 -5.12
CA GLY A 119 5.28 3.12 -4.54
C GLY A 119 6.31 2.69 -5.58
N PHE A 120 5.93 1.83 -6.54
CA PHE A 120 6.85 1.38 -7.59
C PHE A 120 7.29 2.53 -8.50
N ARG A 121 6.44 3.52 -8.80
CA ARG A 121 6.87 4.72 -9.53
C ARG A 121 7.94 5.50 -8.77
N ILE A 122 7.80 5.64 -7.46
CA ILE A 122 8.77 6.36 -6.62
C ILE A 122 10.12 5.61 -6.61
N ILE A 123 10.10 4.32 -6.30
CA ILE A 123 11.34 3.55 -6.13
C ILE A 123 12.04 3.22 -7.45
N THR A 124 11.33 3.16 -8.58
CA THR A 124 11.97 2.98 -9.90
C THR A 124 12.59 4.27 -10.42
N ARG A 125 11.99 5.44 -10.13
CA ARG A 125 12.58 6.76 -10.44
C ARG A 125 13.82 7.05 -9.59
N ASN A 126 13.78 6.66 -8.33
CA ASN A 126 14.86 6.89 -7.36
C ASN A 126 15.12 5.64 -6.50
N PRO A 127 15.90 4.66 -7.01
CA PRO A 127 16.18 3.43 -6.27
C PRO A 127 16.83 3.60 -4.90
N ASP A 128 17.60 4.66 -4.71
CA ASP A 128 18.38 4.91 -3.49
C ASP A 128 17.51 5.25 -2.26
N VAL A 129 16.23 5.60 -2.45
CA VAL A 129 15.31 5.85 -1.35
C VAL A 129 14.83 4.57 -0.66
N LEU A 130 14.89 3.41 -1.36
CA LEU A 130 14.38 2.16 -0.84
C LEU A 130 15.44 1.43 0.01
N GLU A 131 15.10 1.13 1.28
CA GLU A 131 15.93 0.30 2.15
C GLU A 131 15.46 -1.16 2.17
N TRP A 132 14.15 -1.37 2.20
CA TRP A 132 13.51 -2.69 2.18
C TRP A 132 12.05 -2.56 1.78
N LEU A 133 11.42 -3.67 1.37
CA LEU A 133 10.11 -3.67 0.73
C LEU A 133 9.14 -4.63 1.42
N ILE A 134 7.92 -4.16 1.68
CA ILE A 134 6.80 -4.96 2.17
C ILE A 134 5.69 -4.89 1.14
N LEU A 135 5.31 -6.04 0.59
CA LEU A 135 4.24 -6.17 -0.39
C LEU A 135 3.04 -6.86 0.25
N GLN A 136 1.86 -6.24 0.16
CA GLN A 136 0.62 -6.89 0.56
C GLN A 136 -0.41 -6.74 -0.54
N ASN A 137 -0.81 -7.86 -1.15
CA ASN A 137 -1.86 -7.91 -2.18
C ASN A 137 -1.76 -6.74 -3.17
N ILE A 138 -0.64 -6.65 -3.87
CA ILE A 138 -0.39 -5.73 -4.98
C ILE A 138 -0.09 -6.49 -6.26
N ASN A 139 -0.25 -5.85 -7.41
CA ASN A 139 -0.03 -6.53 -8.68
C ASN A 139 1.07 -5.85 -9.52
N THR A 140 2.06 -6.64 -9.94
CA THR A 140 3.08 -6.28 -10.93
C THR A 140 3.25 -7.39 -11.99
N TYR A 141 2.32 -8.36 -12.02
CA TYR A 141 2.32 -9.51 -12.94
C TYR A 141 0.92 -9.76 -13.46
N GLU A 142 0.74 -9.92 -14.78
CA GLU A 142 -0.59 -10.15 -15.36
C GLU A 142 -1.26 -11.45 -14.87
N VAL A 143 -0.48 -12.45 -14.45
CA VAL A 143 -0.98 -13.69 -13.86
C VAL A 143 -1.74 -13.44 -12.55
N GLY A 144 -1.51 -12.28 -11.92
CA GLY A 144 -2.20 -11.85 -10.71
C GLY A 144 -3.66 -11.44 -10.93
N PHE A 145 -4.12 -11.21 -12.15
CA PHE A 145 -5.48 -10.76 -12.39
C PHE A 145 -6.52 -11.88 -12.24
N THR A 146 -7.59 -11.62 -11.49
CA THR A 146 -8.80 -12.45 -11.48
C THR A 146 -9.74 -12.04 -12.61
N LYS A 147 -10.89 -12.71 -12.74
CA LYS A 147 -11.94 -12.35 -13.72
C LYS A 147 -12.59 -10.98 -13.47
N VAL A 148 -12.50 -10.45 -12.25
CA VAL A 148 -13.01 -9.11 -11.93
C VAL A 148 -12.38 -8.04 -12.83
N TRP A 149 -11.14 -8.26 -13.27
CA TRP A 149 -10.41 -7.34 -14.14
C TRP A 149 -10.89 -7.32 -15.59
N ASP A 150 -11.74 -8.25 -16.03
CA ASP A 150 -12.21 -8.29 -17.42
C ASP A 150 -13.02 -7.04 -17.78
N GLY A 151 -13.82 -6.52 -16.85
CA GLY A 151 -14.52 -5.25 -17.01
C GLY A 151 -13.57 -4.05 -17.12
N LEU A 152 -12.53 -4.02 -16.30
CA LEU A 152 -11.49 -2.99 -16.33
C LEU A 152 -10.67 -3.05 -17.64
N LYS A 153 -10.31 -4.24 -18.09
CA LYS A 153 -9.63 -4.41 -19.40
C LYS A 153 -10.47 -3.91 -20.56
N ALA A 154 -11.79 -4.08 -20.51
CA ALA A 154 -12.70 -3.50 -21.50
C ALA A 154 -12.73 -1.96 -21.43
N LEU A 155 -12.74 -1.38 -20.22
CA LEU A 155 -12.62 0.08 -20.01
C LEU A 155 -11.28 0.64 -20.54
N TRP A 156 -10.17 -0.07 -20.31
CA TRP A 156 -8.84 0.35 -20.78
C TRP A 156 -8.73 0.34 -22.29
N LYS A 157 -9.36 -0.64 -22.95
CA LYS A 157 -9.39 -0.74 -24.40
C LYS A 157 -10.15 0.41 -25.05
N GLU A 158 -11.30 0.78 -24.48
CA GLU A 158 -12.13 1.87 -24.97
C GLU A 158 -12.96 2.44 -23.82
N ARG A 159 -12.71 3.72 -23.48
CA ARG A 159 -13.46 4.42 -22.45
C ARG A 159 -14.74 5.00 -23.05
N THR A 160 -15.87 4.38 -22.78
CA THR A 160 -17.21 4.81 -23.19
C THR A 160 -18.14 4.78 -21.97
N HIS A 161 -19.29 5.43 -22.08
CA HIS A 161 -20.32 5.35 -21.04
C HIS A 161 -20.70 3.89 -20.69
N ARG A 162 -20.75 2.99 -21.70
CA ARG A 162 -21.05 1.57 -21.50
C ARG A 162 -19.96 0.86 -20.69
N THR A 163 -18.70 1.09 -21.01
CA THR A 163 -17.59 0.44 -20.28
C THR A 163 -17.40 1.03 -18.89
N GLU A 164 -17.62 2.33 -18.68
CA GLU A 164 -17.68 2.94 -17.35
C GLU A 164 -18.81 2.34 -16.51
N GLN A 165 -20.01 2.20 -17.07
CA GLN A 165 -21.13 1.54 -16.37
C GLN A 165 -20.82 0.07 -16.01
N GLY A 166 -20.07 -0.63 -16.86
CA GLY A 166 -19.64 -2.02 -16.61
C GLY A 166 -18.76 -2.20 -15.36
N VAL A 167 -18.10 -1.14 -14.90
CA VAL A 167 -17.22 -1.15 -13.72
C VAL A 167 -17.72 -0.23 -12.58
N ALA A 168 -18.78 0.55 -12.80
CA ALA A 168 -19.30 1.50 -11.81
C ALA A 168 -19.69 0.85 -10.48
N GLY A 169 -20.12 -0.41 -10.52
CA GLY A 169 -20.45 -1.20 -9.33
C GLY A 169 -19.28 -1.40 -8.35
N LEU A 170 -18.03 -1.27 -8.81
CA LEU A 170 -16.85 -1.29 -7.92
C LEU A 170 -16.86 -0.14 -6.91
N LEU A 171 -17.58 0.94 -7.21
CA LEU A 171 -17.66 2.15 -6.37
C LEU A 171 -18.89 2.15 -5.44
N ASP A 172 -19.65 1.06 -5.39
CA ASP A 172 -20.85 0.97 -4.57
C ASP A 172 -20.56 0.40 -3.18
N LEU A 173 -21.31 0.84 -2.18
CA LEU A 173 -21.16 0.39 -0.78
C LEU A 173 -21.16 -1.13 -0.66
N ALA A 174 -22.03 -1.82 -1.41
CA ALA A 174 -22.11 -3.28 -1.35
C ALA A 174 -20.79 -3.94 -1.78
N THR A 175 -20.17 -3.46 -2.86
CA THR A 175 -18.88 -3.97 -3.33
C THR A 175 -17.75 -3.58 -2.39
N ILE A 176 -17.73 -2.33 -1.91
CA ILE A 176 -16.70 -1.88 -0.94
C ILE A 176 -16.77 -2.75 0.33
N ARG A 177 -17.98 -3.03 0.84
CA ARG A 177 -18.16 -3.96 1.96
C ARG A 177 -17.66 -5.38 1.63
N ASP A 178 -17.97 -5.87 0.44
CA ASP A 178 -17.56 -7.22 0.02
C ASP A 178 -16.04 -7.35 -0.07
N ILE A 179 -15.31 -6.29 -0.50
CA ILE A 179 -13.85 -6.26 -0.51
C ILE A 179 -13.28 -6.48 0.90
N TYR A 180 -13.93 -5.95 1.94
CA TYR A 180 -13.51 -6.12 3.33
C TYR A 180 -13.87 -7.49 3.91
N LEU A 181 -14.93 -8.14 3.43
CA LEU A 181 -15.44 -9.36 4.03
C LEU A 181 -15.06 -10.63 3.25
N HIS A 182 -14.87 -10.49 1.94
CA HIS A 182 -14.59 -11.64 1.07
C HIS A 182 -13.24 -12.27 1.38
N GLY A 183 -13.24 -13.58 1.56
CA GLY A 183 -12.02 -14.36 1.75
C GLY A 183 -11.39 -14.27 3.14
N HIS A 184 -11.93 -13.45 4.04
CA HIS A 184 -11.46 -13.36 5.42
C HIS A 184 -11.96 -14.55 6.24
N LYS A 185 -11.09 -15.09 7.09
CA LYS A 185 -11.42 -16.24 7.94
C LYS A 185 -12.47 -15.89 9.00
N HIS A 186 -12.39 -14.67 9.53
CA HIS A 186 -13.27 -14.17 10.60
C HIS A 186 -13.90 -12.83 10.19
N PRO A 187 -14.79 -12.81 9.18
CA PRO A 187 -15.40 -11.58 8.68
C PRO A 187 -16.27 -10.87 9.74
N ASP A 188 -16.74 -11.59 10.75
CA ASP A 188 -17.50 -11.06 11.89
C ASP A 188 -16.65 -10.20 12.85
N LEU A 189 -15.32 -10.30 12.78
CA LEU A 189 -14.39 -9.46 13.55
C LEU A 189 -13.99 -8.17 12.82
N ILE A 190 -14.32 -8.03 11.54
CA ILE A 190 -13.97 -6.83 10.76
C ILE A 190 -14.99 -5.72 11.03
N SER A 191 -14.49 -4.57 11.52
CA SER A 191 -15.38 -3.46 11.88
C SER A 191 -16.12 -2.92 10.65
N PRO A 192 -17.45 -2.72 10.74
CA PRO A 192 -18.20 -2.05 9.69
C PRO A 192 -17.80 -0.58 9.49
N ASP A 193 -17.11 0.03 10.46
CA ASP A 193 -16.61 1.40 10.32
C ASP A 193 -15.64 1.55 9.14
N ASN A 194 -14.93 0.47 8.76
CA ASN A 194 -13.99 0.48 7.64
C ASN A 194 -14.69 0.86 6.33
N TRP A 195 -15.62 0.02 5.86
CA TRP A 195 -16.30 0.28 4.60
C TRP A 195 -17.26 1.46 4.66
N ASN A 196 -17.84 1.75 5.83
CA ASN A 196 -18.70 2.92 6.02
C ASN A 196 -17.89 4.22 5.89
N MET A 197 -16.68 4.27 6.46
CA MET A 197 -15.79 5.43 6.34
C MET A 197 -15.31 5.61 4.90
N ASP A 198 -14.84 4.54 4.25
CA ASP A 198 -14.36 4.61 2.87
C ASP A 198 -15.49 5.03 1.92
N PHE A 199 -16.69 4.48 2.12
CA PHE A 199 -17.84 4.90 1.32
C PHE A 199 -18.24 6.34 1.60
N ARG A 200 -18.11 6.84 2.82
CA ARG A 200 -18.33 8.24 3.14
C ARG A 200 -17.41 9.18 2.36
N PHE A 201 -16.16 8.79 2.16
CA PHE A 201 -15.26 9.55 1.29
C PHE A 201 -15.68 9.47 -0.19
N MET A 202 -16.25 8.35 -0.61
CA MET A 202 -16.77 8.17 -1.97
C MET A 202 -18.03 9.01 -2.28
N GLU A 203 -18.73 9.50 -1.24
CA GLU A 203 -19.88 10.40 -1.37
C GLU A 203 -19.49 11.89 -1.57
N ARG A 204 -18.18 12.22 -1.43
CA ARG A 204 -17.73 13.60 -1.67
C ARG A 204 -17.97 14.00 -3.15
N PRO A 205 -18.20 15.30 -3.43
CA PRO A 205 -18.31 15.79 -4.81
C PRO A 205 -17.11 15.34 -5.64
N ASN A 206 -17.36 14.84 -6.85
CA ASN A 206 -16.35 14.32 -7.80
C ASN A 206 -15.64 13.01 -7.39
N ALA A 207 -15.81 12.48 -6.18
CA ALA A 207 -15.07 11.28 -5.74
C ALA A 207 -15.23 10.09 -6.70
N ARG A 208 -16.47 9.77 -7.08
CA ARG A 208 -16.73 8.69 -8.05
C ARG A 208 -16.10 8.94 -9.43
N ARG A 209 -16.06 10.20 -9.88
CA ARG A 209 -15.40 10.58 -11.13
C ARG A 209 -13.90 10.36 -11.03
N ILE A 210 -13.27 10.78 -9.92
CA ILE A 210 -11.85 10.61 -9.64
C ILE A 210 -11.48 9.13 -9.63
N GLN A 211 -12.27 8.31 -8.93
CA GLN A 211 -12.00 6.86 -8.90
C GLN A 211 -12.16 6.23 -10.28
N MET A 212 -13.14 6.65 -11.08
CA MET A 212 -13.29 6.18 -12.45
C MET A 212 -12.10 6.58 -13.33
N ASP A 213 -11.57 7.79 -13.14
CA ASP A 213 -10.37 8.26 -13.86
C ASP A 213 -9.14 7.40 -13.48
N LEU A 214 -8.96 7.05 -12.19
CA LEU A 214 -7.89 6.15 -11.73
C LEU A 214 -8.09 4.71 -12.20
N LEU A 215 -9.31 4.17 -12.18
CA LEU A 215 -9.61 2.85 -12.74
C LEU A 215 -9.24 2.78 -14.24
N TYR A 216 -9.48 3.87 -14.99
CA TYR A 216 -9.06 3.96 -16.40
C TYR A 216 -7.56 4.11 -16.54
N ASP A 217 -6.92 4.95 -15.71
CA ASP A 217 -5.47 5.18 -15.73
C ASP A 217 -4.67 3.94 -15.30
N TYR A 218 -5.29 2.98 -14.61
CA TYR A 218 -4.62 1.76 -14.15
C TYR A 218 -3.91 0.98 -15.28
N LYS A 219 -4.37 1.10 -16.52
CA LYS A 219 -3.69 0.56 -17.71
C LYS A 219 -2.22 0.99 -17.83
N THR A 220 -1.89 2.19 -17.34
CA THR A 220 -0.51 2.69 -17.32
C THR A 220 0.37 1.89 -16.36
N ASN A 221 -0.21 1.35 -15.29
CA ASN A 221 0.49 0.46 -14.37
C ASN A 221 0.88 -0.84 -15.06
N VAL A 222 -0.08 -1.45 -15.79
CA VAL A 222 0.18 -2.69 -16.54
C VAL A 222 1.28 -2.50 -17.58
N ALA A 223 1.30 -1.34 -18.25
CA ALA A 223 2.36 -1.01 -19.19
C ALA A 223 3.75 -0.90 -18.53
N LEU A 224 3.80 -0.55 -17.23
CA LEU A 224 5.04 -0.43 -16.46
C LEU A 224 5.48 -1.73 -15.77
N TYR A 225 4.68 -2.79 -15.78
CA TYR A 225 5.04 -4.06 -15.13
C TYR A 225 6.42 -4.60 -15.56
N PRO A 226 6.80 -4.60 -16.86
CA PRO A 226 8.11 -5.07 -17.26
C PRO A 226 9.27 -4.25 -16.64
N GLU A 227 9.08 -2.94 -16.49
CA GLU A 227 10.06 -2.05 -15.85
C GLU A 227 10.17 -2.34 -14.35
N TRP A 228 9.02 -2.50 -13.64
CA TRP A 228 9.00 -2.83 -12.23
C TRP A 228 9.61 -4.21 -11.95
N GLN A 229 9.30 -5.21 -12.77
CA GLN A 229 9.92 -6.54 -12.69
C GLN A 229 11.44 -6.46 -12.93
N LYS A 230 11.87 -5.65 -13.90
CA LYS A 230 13.30 -5.40 -14.14
C LYS A 230 13.96 -4.76 -12.92
N PHE A 231 13.31 -3.74 -12.31
CA PHE A 231 13.80 -3.12 -11.08
C PHE A 231 14.00 -4.16 -9.96
N LEU A 232 13.03 -5.04 -9.74
CA LEU A 232 13.14 -6.09 -8.72
C LEU A 232 14.33 -7.02 -8.98
N ARG A 233 14.53 -7.44 -10.24
CA ARG A 233 15.68 -8.30 -10.63
C ARG A 233 17.03 -7.61 -10.44
N ASP A 234 17.11 -6.34 -10.83
CA ASP A 234 18.39 -5.61 -10.83
C ASP A 234 18.81 -5.18 -9.42
N HIS A 235 17.87 -4.78 -8.57
CA HIS A 235 18.16 -4.19 -7.26
C HIS A 235 18.03 -5.19 -6.10
N GLN A 236 17.30 -6.30 -6.29
CA GLN A 236 17.11 -7.35 -5.26
C GLN A 236 16.82 -6.78 -3.86
N PRO A 237 15.83 -5.87 -3.70
CA PRO A 237 15.53 -5.30 -2.40
C PRO A 237 15.15 -6.40 -1.41
N LYS A 238 15.57 -6.26 -0.16
CA LYS A 238 15.12 -7.16 0.90
C LYS A 238 13.60 -7.05 1.02
N THR A 239 12.89 -8.13 0.70
CA THR A 239 11.43 -8.10 0.52
C THR A 239 10.74 -9.16 1.38
N ILE A 240 9.69 -8.71 2.08
CA ILE A 240 8.71 -9.58 2.73
C ILE A 240 7.35 -9.37 2.07
N ILE A 241 6.64 -10.46 1.80
CA ILE A 241 5.37 -10.47 1.08
C ILE A 241 4.30 -11.08 2.00
N PHE A 242 3.22 -10.35 2.22
CA PHE A 242 2.01 -10.84 2.86
C PHE A 242 0.93 -10.99 1.80
N TRP A 243 0.38 -12.19 1.64
CA TRP A 243 -0.59 -12.46 0.58
C TRP A 243 -1.83 -13.11 1.14
N GLY A 244 -2.96 -12.35 1.13
CA GLY A 244 -4.27 -12.91 1.38
C GLY A 244 -4.67 -13.78 0.20
N GLU A 245 -4.70 -15.11 0.41
CA GLU A 245 -4.86 -16.09 -0.67
C GLU A 245 -6.27 -16.13 -1.27
N ASN A 246 -7.24 -15.57 -0.54
CA ASN A 246 -8.65 -15.55 -0.93
C ASN A 246 -9.08 -14.18 -1.50
N ASP A 247 -8.12 -13.37 -1.97
CA ASP A 247 -8.38 -12.04 -2.54
C ASP A 247 -9.28 -12.12 -3.78
N ILE A 248 -10.32 -11.29 -3.80
CA ILE A 248 -11.26 -11.19 -4.92
C ILE A 248 -10.62 -10.63 -6.19
N PHE A 249 -9.62 -9.75 -6.05
CA PHE A 249 -8.95 -9.07 -7.15
C PHE A 249 -7.70 -9.79 -7.64
N LEU A 250 -6.93 -10.37 -6.71
CA LEU A 250 -5.59 -10.85 -7.00
C LEU A 250 -5.46 -12.34 -6.71
N THR A 251 -4.95 -13.06 -7.70
CA THR A 251 -4.75 -14.50 -7.57
C THR A 251 -3.55 -14.83 -6.68
N ARG A 252 -3.55 -16.02 -6.08
CA ARG A 252 -2.38 -16.59 -5.40
C ARG A 252 -1.13 -16.61 -6.30
N ALA A 253 -1.31 -16.95 -7.59
CA ALA A 253 -0.22 -16.98 -8.56
C ALA A 253 0.45 -15.60 -8.74
N GLY A 254 -0.30 -14.49 -8.54
CA GLY A 254 0.25 -13.13 -8.56
C GLY A 254 1.26 -12.90 -7.43
N GLY A 255 0.97 -13.40 -6.23
CA GLY A 255 1.91 -13.34 -5.11
C GLY A 255 3.15 -14.22 -5.30
N GLU A 256 2.96 -15.42 -5.86
CA GLU A 256 4.04 -16.35 -6.13
C GLU A 256 4.98 -15.89 -7.26
N ALA A 257 4.45 -15.11 -8.20
CA ALA A 257 5.23 -14.60 -9.35
C ALA A 257 6.41 -13.71 -8.91
N TYR A 258 6.31 -13.03 -7.77
CA TYR A 258 7.43 -12.24 -7.23
C TYR A 258 8.67 -13.08 -6.94
N LEU A 259 8.55 -14.35 -6.58
CA LEU A 259 9.67 -15.21 -6.25
C LEU A 259 10.58 -15.53 -7.46
N ALA A 260 10.07 -15.36 -8.69
CA ALA A 260 10.88 -15.49 -9.89
C ALA A 260 11.89 -14.33 -10.05
N ASP A 261 11.50 -13.13 -9.64
CA ASP A 261 12.33 -11.93 -9.72
C ASP A 261 13.07 -11.63 -8.39
N LEU A 262 12.53 -12.13 -7.27
CA LEU A 262 13.05 -11.97 -5.92
C LEU A 262 13.17 -13.34 -5.23
N PRO A 263 14.15 -14.17 -5.57
CA PRO A 263 14.27 -15.54 -5.04
C PRO A 263 14.50 -15.58 -3.52
N ASP A 264 15.06 -14.52 -2.94
CA ASP A 264 15.32 -14.41 -1.50
C ASP A 264 14.16 -13.73 -0.72
N ALA A 265 13.06 -13.38 -1.39
CA ALA A 265 11.90 -12.79 -0.73
C ALA A 265 11.20 -13.80 0.19
N GLU A 266 10.79 -13.32 1.36
CA GLU A 266 10.00 -14.11 2.28
C GLU A 266 8.51 -13.92 2.01
N ILE A 267 7.77 -14.99 1.73
CA ILE A 267 6.33 -14.93 1.46
C ILE A 267 5.52 -15.60 2.58
N HIS A 268 4.57 -14.85 3.14
CA HIS A 268 3.57 -15.31 4.09
C HIS A 268 2.21 -15.40 3.39
N ARG A 269 1.73 -16.63 3.21
CA ARG A 269 0.37 -16.89 2.70
C ARG A 269 -0.58 -16.83 3.85
N LEU A 270 -1.56 -15.92 3.76
CA LEU A 270 -2.53 -15.66 4.80
C LEU A 270 -3.90 -16.20 4.37
N ASP A 271 -4.57 -16.93 5.27
CA ASP A 271 -5.96 -17.35 5.08
C ASP A 271 -6.89 -16.15 5.29
N SER A 272 -6.81 -15.19 4.37
CA SER A 272 -7.40 -13.87 4.44
C SER A 272 -7.71 -13.35 3.03
N GLY A 273 -8.50 -12.27 2.97
CA GLY A 273 -8.87 -11.56 1.74
C GLY A 273 -7.92 -10.42 1.38
N HIS A 274 -8.48 -9.42 0.69
CA HIS A 274 -7.73 -8.28 0.15
C HIS A 274 -7.11 -7.38 1.23
N PHE A 275 -7.79 -7.17 2.35
CA PHE A 275 -7.33 -6.35 3.47
C PHE A 275 -6.80 -7.22 4.63
N ALA A 276 -5.79 -8.04 4.37
CA ALA A 276 -5.23 -8.97 5.35
C ALA A 276 -4.78 -8.31 6.67
N VAL A 277 -4.49 -7.00 6.68
CA VAL A 277 -4.19 -6.25 7.91
C VAL A 277 -5.36 -6.19 8.89
N GLU A 278 -6.59 -6.50 8.47
CA GLU A 278 -7.77 -6.43 9.32
C GLU A 278 -7.90 -7.65 10.25
N ASP A 279 -7.59 -8.84 9.77
CA ASP A 279 -7.73 -10.09 10.51
C ASP A 279 -6.41 -10.83 10.79
N CYS A 280 -5.30 -10.42 10.16
CA CYS A 280 -3.97 -10.99 10.37
C CYS A 280 -2.98 -9.98 10.98
N LEU A 281 -3.47 -8.95 11.68
CA LEU A 281 -2.68 -7.83 12.20
C LEU A 281 -1.45 -8.25 13.00
N GLU A 282 -1.63 -9.11 14.01
CA GLU A 282 -0.55 -9.56 14.91
C GLU A 282 0.51 -10.31 14.12
N GLN A 283 0.09 -11.26 13.27
CA GLN A 283 1.01 -12.03 12.42
C GLN A 283 1.82 -11.13 11.49
N ILE A 284 1.18 -10.10 10.87
CA ILE A 284 1.85 -9.15 9.99
C ILE A 284 2.84 -8.30 10.79
N ALA A 285 2.43 -7.73 11.93
CA ALA A 285 3.28 -6.87 12.74
C ALA A 285 4.52 -7.60 13.28
N GLU A 286 4.34 -8.79 13.84
CA GLU A 286 5.43 -9.63 14.37
C GLU A 286 6.43 -10.03 13.27
N ASN A 287 5.95 -10.42 12.10
CA ASN A 287 6.83 -10.81 11.00
C ASN A 287 7.55 -9.62 10.36
N ILE A 288 6.94 -8.42 10.30
CA ILE A 288 7.64 -7.19 9.88
C ILE A 288 8.80 -6.90 10.83
N GLN A 289 8.55 -6.92 12.15
CA GLN A 289 9.59 -6.66 13.15
C GLN A 289 10.72 -7.67 13.04
N ARG A 290 10.39 -8.97 13.04
CA ARG A 290 11.37 -10.07 12.91
C ARG A 290 12.19 -9.93 11.62
N PHE A 291 11.53 -9.72 10.49
CA PHE A 291 12.20 -9.59 9.18
C PHE A 291 13.17 -8.41 9.18
N TYR A 292 12.76 -7.27 9.72
CA TYR A 292 13.62 -6.09 9.84
C TYR A 292 14.87 -6.43 10.67
N ASP A 293 14.69 -7.01 11.86
CA ASP A 293 15.80 -7.33 12.77
C ASP A 293 16.76 -8.38 12.17
N GLU A 294 16.25 -9.39 11.48
CA GLU A 294 17.05 -10.51 10.97
C GLU A 294 17.65 -10.28 9.59
N LYS A 295 16.94 -9.60 8.71
CA LYS A 295 17.31 -9.52 7.28
C LYS A 295 17.78 -8.14 6.86
N VAL A 296 17.29 -7.08 7.51
CA VAL A 296 17.63 -5.70 7.13
C VAL A 296 18.81 -5.20 7.97
N THR A 297 18.72 -5.27 9.30
CA THR A 297 19.78 -4.70 10.17
C THR A 297 21.05 -5.53 10.22
N ARG A 298 20.97 -6.86 10.23
CA ARG A 298 22.18 -7.73 10.33
C ARG A 298 23.08 -7.63 9.10
N VAL A 299 22.50 -7.41 7.91
CA VAL A 299 23.28 -7.26 6.68
C VAL A 299 24.03 -5.93 6.66
N ALA A 300 23.46 -4.86 7.23
CA ALA A 300 24.12 -3.56 7.35
C ALA A 300 25.39 -3.63 8.23
N GLN A 301 25.43 -4.53 9.23
CA GLN A 301 26.57 -4.72 10.12
C GLN A 301 27.71 -5.57 9.51
N THR A 302 27.42 -6.35 8.46
CA THR A 302 28.41 -7.23 7.81
C THR A 302 29.06 -6.64 6.58
N MET A 303 28.57 -5.51 6.04
CA MET A 303 29.24 -4.82 4.94
C MET A 303 30.41 -3.97 5.46
N PRO A 304 31.67 -4.20 5.03
CA PRO A 304 32.78 -3.33 5.39
C PRO A 304 32.50 -1.91 4.86
N SER A 305 32.66 -0.92 5.73
CA SER A 305 32.58 0.50 5.35
C SER A 305 33.41 0.73 4.09
N ARG A 306 32.78 1.09 2.96
CA ARG A 306 33.52 1.61 1.80
C ARG A 306 34.27 2.84 2.29
N LYS A 307 35.58 2.72 2.46
CA LYS A 307 36.45 3.86 2.70
C LYS A 307 36.31 4.80 1.51
N ALA A 308 35.83 6.03 1.78
CA ALA A 308 35.92 7.12 0.84
C ALA A 308 37.40 7.31 0.51
N GLY A 309 37.77 7.05 -0.74
CA GLY A 309 39.05 7.39 -1.33
C GLY A 309 38.91 8.66 -2.13
#